data_0575c9ba463a71aff92dbf53a307e55a
#
_entry.id   0575c9ba463a71aff92dbf53a307e55a
#
_cell.length_a   1.000
_cell.length_b   1.000
_cell.length_c   1.000
_cell.angle_alpha   90.00
_cell.angle_beta   90.00
_cell.angle_gamma   90.00
#
_symmetry.space_group_name_H-M   'P 1'
#
loop_
_entity.id
_entity.type
_entity.pdbx_description
1 polymer ?
#
loop_
_entity_poly.entity_id
_entity_poly.type
_entity_poly.pdbx_seq_one_letter_code
_entity_poly.pdbx_strand_id
1 'polypeptide(L)'
;MKHIPNFFTLCNLYCGCMAIVFTLHPDVSMNEDQNTLLMNTRFMLAPLWLFAAAVIDFLDGFVARWMKSTSELGAQLDSLSDVVSFGVAPSMILYKLLQFAYMSEKGALNQSSLLLIPAFLLALAAAWRLAVFNLDKTQTYSFRGVPTPITAMVAASFPLILWYDQGFFSKIMMNSWFLYIVIFLLSAMMVSPFPMMSLKVKERKLSALIPQLVLILSGGLLILFF
;
A
#
# COMPACT_ATOMS: atom_id res chain seq x y z
N MET A 1 22.54 -4.79 -21.67
CA MET A 1 22.29 -4.11 -20.38
C MET A 1 20.88 -3.47 -20.26
N LYS A 2 20.06 -3.39 -21.32
CA LYS A 2 18.72 -2.77 -21.31
C LYS A 2 17.64 -3.54 -20.50
N HIS A 3 17.92 -4.79 -20.10
CA HIS A 3 16.94 -5.66 -19.42
C HIS A 3 17.10 -5.70 -17.89
N ILE A 4 18.14 -5.08 -17.33
CA ILE A 4 18.39 -5.09 -15.88
C ILE A 4 17.27 -4.37 -15.10
N PRO A 5 16.82 -3.14 -15.49
CA PRO A 5 15.71 -2.50 -14.82
C PRO A 5 14.42 -3.35 -14.86
N ASN A 6 14.10 -3.91 -16.04
CA ASN A 6 12.90 -4.75 -16.20
C ASN A 6 12.91 -5.99 -15.27
N PHE A 7 14.09 -6.50 -14.91
CA PHE A 7 14.20 -7.59 -13.95
C PHE A 7 13.78 -7.14 -12.55
N PHE A 8 14.19 -5.95 -12.10
CA PHE A 8 13.75 -5.39 -10.82
C PHE A 8 12.24 -5.15 -10.80
N THR A 9 11.68 -4.63 -11.89
CA THR A 9 10.23 -4.45 -12.03
C THR A 9 9.47 -5.78 -11.91
N LEU A 10 9.98 -6.86 -12.50
CA LEU A 10 9.40 -8.20 -12.34
C LEU A 10 9.56 -8.73 -10.90
N CYS A 11 10.66 -8.39 -10.21
CA CYS A 11 10.82 -8.72 -8.80
C CYS A 11 9.81 -7.95 -7.92
N ASN A 12 9.53 -6.67 -8.22
CA ASN A 12 8.46 -5.90 -7.58
C ASN A 12 7.12 -6.61 -7.75
N LEU A 13 6.76 -6.98 -8.98
CA LEU A 13 5.54 -7.74 -9.28
C LEU A 13 5.47 -9.06 -8.49
N TYR A 14 6.57 -9.80 -8.43
CA TYR A 14 6.66 -11.05 -7.67
C TYR A 14 6.38 -10.81 -6.18
N CYS A 15 6.98 -9.77 -5.59
CA CYS A 15 6.72 -9.41 -4.20
C CYS A 15 5.25 -9.06 -3.96
N GLY A 16 4.61 -8.31 -4.88
CA GLY A 16 3.17 -8.05 -4.85
C GLY A 16 2.32 -9.32 -4.87
N CYS A 17 2.65 -10.27 -5.75
CA CYS A 17 1.99 -11.56 -5.80
C CYS A 17 2.17 -12.37 -4.50
N MET A 18 3.37 -12.36 -3.91
CA MET A 18 3.63 -13.01 -2.63
C MET A 18 2.83 -12.38 -1.50
N ALA A 19 2.71 -11.04 -1.46
CA ALA A 19 1.84 -10.36 -0.50
C ALA A 19 0.38 -10.83 -0.62
N ILE A 20 -0.14 -11.02 -1.83
CA ILE A 20 -1.48 -11.55 -2.07
C ILE A 20 -1.60 -12.99 -1.56
N VAL A 21 -0.63 -13.85 -1.85
CA VAL A 21 -0.63 -15.26 -1.40
C VAL A 21 -0.68 -15.33 0.13
N PHE A 22 0.16 -14.57 0.83
CA PHE A 22 0.16 -14.54 2.30
C PHE A 22 -1.11 -13.92 2.90
N THR A 23 -1.75 -13.00 2.18
CA THR A 23 -3.05 -12.43 2.56
C THR A 23 -4.18 -13.47 2.43
N LEU A 24 -4.16 -14.31 1.39
CA LEU A 24 -5.20 -15.29 1.11
C LEU A 24 -5.14 -16.51 2.03
N HIS A 25 -3.95 -16.86 2.53
CA HIS A 25 -3.74 -18.03 3.38
C HIS A 25 -3.34 -17.64 4.82
N PRO A 26 -4.16 -16.83 5.53
CA PRO A 26 -3.92 -16.59 6.93
C PRO A 26 -4.30 -17.85 7.69
N ASP A 27 -3.38 -18.38 8.50
CA ASP A 27 -3.76 -19.35 9.52
C ASP A 27 -4.48 -18.55 10.63
N VAL A 28 -5.78 -18.66 10.71
CA VAL A 28 -6.60 -18.03 11.75
C VAL A 28 -7.05 -19.11 12.69
N SER A 29 -6.70 -18.99 13.97
CA SER A 29 -7.25 -19.80 15.06
C SER A 29 -8.15 -18.92 15.94
N MET A 30 -9.32 -19.43 16.27
CA MET A 30 -10.15 -18.83 17.33
C MET A 30 -9.65 -19.32 18.69
N ASN A 31 -9.39 -18.40 19.59
CA ASN A 31 -9.17 -18.73 20.98
C ASN A 31 -10.56 -18.87 21.64
N GLU A 32 -10.98 -20.10 21.90
CA GLU A 32 -12.30 -20.41 22.45
C GLU A 32 -12.51 -19.75 23.83
N ASP A 33 -11.44 -19.55 24.61
CA ASP A 33 -11.51 -18.98 25.95
C ASP A 33 -11.72 -17.46 25.99
N GLN A 34 -11.36 -16.72 24.94
CA GLN A 34 -11.39 -15.26 24.92
C GLN A 34 -12.24 -14.66 23.80
N ASN A 35 -12.85 -15.49 22.95
CA ASN A 35 -13.59 -15.06 21.75
C ASN A 35 -12.78 -14.05 20.89
N THR A 36 -11.46 -14.17 20.88
CA THR A 36 -10.53 -13.33 20.14
C THR A 36 -9.96 -14.09 18.93
N LEU A 37 -9.91 -13.41 17.78
CA LEU A 37 -9.26 -13.92 16.59
C LEU A 37 -7.74 -13.80 16.77
N LEU A 38 -7.06 -14.94 16.87
CA LEU A 38 -5.60 -14.98 16.83
C LEU A 38 -5.19 -14.95 15.34
N MET A 39 -4.67 -13.81 14.91
CA MET A 39 -4.01 -13.67 13.61
C MET A 39 -2.65 -14.34 13.66
N ASN A 40 -2.43 -15.34 12.82
CA ASN A 40 -1.17 -16.04 12.76
C ASN A 40 -0.09 -15.23 12.02
N THR A 41 1.15 -15.57 12.29
CA THR A 41 2.40 -15.00 11.72
C THR A 41 2.38 -14.88 10.19
N ARG A 42 1.66 -15.76 9.47
CA ARG A 42 1.62 -15.73 8.00
C ARG A 42 0.97 -14.47 7.44
N PHE A 43 -0.11 -13.98 8.04
CA PHE A 43 -0.75 -12.74 7.57
C PHE A 43 0.18 -11.53 7.72
N MET A 44 1.11 -11.59 8.69
CA MET A 44 2.12 -10.55 8.93
C MET A 44 3.22 -10.51 7.85
N LEU A 45 3.37 -11.59 7.07
CA LEU A 45 4.33 -11.61 5.97
C LEU A 45 3.83 -10.77 4.78
N ALA A 46 2.52 -10.56 4.63
CA ALA A 46 1.98 -9.76 3.54
C ALA A 46 2.48 -8.30 3.55
N PRO A 47 2.43 -7.55 4.68
CA PRO A 47 3.06 -6.23 4.79
C PRO A 47 4.56 -6.23 4.49
N LEU A 48 5.29 -7.25 4.93
CA LEU A 48 6.74 -7.35 4.67
C LEU A 48 7.04 -7.51 3.18
N TRP A 49 6.27 -8.33 2.47
CA TRP A 49 6.39 -8.46 1.02
C TRP A 49 6.00 -7.17 0.28
N LEU A 50 4.98 -6.43 0.77
CA LEU A 50 4.64 -5.11 0.24
C LEU A 50 5.77 -4.10 0.46
N PHE A 51 6.39 -4.11 1.63
CA PHE A 51 7.54 -3.27 1.91
C PHE A 51 8.73 -3.61 1.00
N ALA A 52 9.01 -4.91 0.80
CA ALA A 52 10.03 -5.36 -0.15
C ALA A 52 9.71 -4.90 -1.58
N ALA A 53 8.44 -4.99 -2.01
CA ALA A 53 7.99 -4.46 -3.30
C ALA A 53 8.32 -2.97 -3.45
N ALA A 54 8.01 -2.14 -2.43
CA ALA A 54 8.29 -0.70 -2.47
C ALA A 54 9.79 -0.37 -2.51
N VAL A 55 10.63 -1.15 -1.82
CA VAL A 55 12.08 -0.99 -1.88
C VAL A 55 12.61 -1.35 -3.27
N ILE A 56 12.12 -2.44 -3.86
CA ILE A 56 12.53 -2.90 -5.19
C ILE A 56 12.08 -1.91 -6.26
N ASP A 57 10.85 -1.38 -6.18
CA ASP A 57 10.34 -0.32 -7.04
C ASP A 57 11.20 0.94 -7.00
N PHE A 58 11.59 1.38 -5.79
CA PHE A 58 12.52 2.49 -5.66
C PHE A 58 13.88 2.21 -6.32
N LEU A 59 14.39 0.99 -6.17
CA LEU A 59 15.68 0.56 -6.73
C LEU A 59 15.63 0.49 -8.26
N ASP A 60 14.56 -0.01 -8.87
CA ASP A 60 14.45 -0.10 -10.33
C ASP A 60 14.44 1.29 -10.97
N GLY A 61 13.67 2.23 -10.42
CA GLY A 61 13.68 3.62 -10.85
C GLY A 61 15.04 4.31 -10.65
N PHE A 62 15.79 3.95 -9.61
CA PHE A 62 17.16 4.44 -9.40
C PHE A 62 18.11 3.87 -10.44
N VAL A 63 18.10 2.55 -10.65
CA VAL A 63 18.97 1.83 -11.62
C VAL A 63 18.69 2.28 -13.05
N ALA A 64 17.39 2.42 -13.43
CA ALA A 64 17.02 2.89 -14.76
C ALA A 64 17.59 4.28 -15.08
N ARG A 65 17.53 5.20 -14.10
CA ARG A 65 18.12 6.55 -14.23
C ARG A 65 19.65 6.52 -14.29
N TRP A 66 20.29 5.72 -13.44
CA TRP A 66 21.75 5.58 -13.41
C TRP A 66 22.30 4.99 -14.70
N MET A 67 21.63 3.98 -15.24
CA MET A 67 22.03 3.32 -16.49
C MET A 67 21.59 4.09 -17.75
N LYS A 68 20.83 5.20 -17.63
CA LYS A 68 20.21 5.92 -18.76
C LYS A 68 19.47 4.98 -19.71
N SER A 69 18.89 3.92 -19.20
CA SER A 69 18.25 2.82 -19.93
C SER A 69 16.74 2.84 -19.70
N THR A 70 16.08 3.90 -20.16
CA THR A 70 14.61 3.98 -20.19
C THR A 70 14.11 3.36 -21.49
N SER A 71 13.13 2.46 -21.41
CA SER A 71 12.45 1.87 -22.55
C SER A 71 10.93 2.00 -22.38
N GLU A 72 10.20 2.12 -23.49
CA GLU A 72 8.74 2.17 -23.48
C GLU A 72 8.15 0.90 -22.85
N LEU A 73 8.73 -0.26 -23.15
CA LEU A 73 8.35 -1.53 -22.54
C LEU A 73 8.55 -1.52 -21.01
N GLY A 74 9.70 -0.97 -20.54
CA GLY A 74 9.98 -0.86 -19.11
C GLY A 74 8.95 -0.01 -18.37
N ALA A 75 8.58 1.14 -18.95
CA ALA A 75 7.57 2.02 -18.36
C ALA A 75 6.18 1.37 -18.28
N GLN A 76 5.80 0.56 -19.28
CA GLN A 76 4.54 -0.18 -19.24
C GLN A 76 4.57 -1.30 -18.20
N LEU A 77 5.69 -2.03 -18.14
CA LEU A 77 5.89 -3.11 -17.18
C LEU A 77 5.84 -2.60 -15.74
N ASP A 78 6.47 -1.45 -15.49
CA ASP A 78 6.49 -0.73 -14.22
C ASP A 78 5.05 -0.40 -13.75
N SER A 79 4.27 0.22 -14.63
CA SER A 79 2.87 0.53 -14.30
C SER A 79 2.01 -0.69 -14.05
N LEU A 80 2.19 -1.78 -14.80
CA LEU A 80 1.47 -3.04 -14.59
C LEU A 80 1.87 -3.70 -13.26
N SER A 81 3.16 -3.68 -12.94
CA SER A 81 3.70 -4.15 -11.67
C SER A 81 3.11 -3.37 -10.49
N ASP A 82 3.10 -2.05 -10.60
CA ASP A 82 2.59 -1.15 -9.56
C ASP A 82 1.08 -1.33 -9.29
N VAL A 83 0.29 -1.58 -10.34
CA VAL A 83 -1.14 -1.89 -10.17
C VAL A 83 -1.31 -3.14 -9.31
N VAL A 84 -0.51 -4.18 -9.51
CA VAL A 84 -0.59 -5.41 -8.72
C VAL A 84 -0.04 -5.19 -7.32
N SER A 85 1.18 -4.66 -7.20
CA SER A 85 1.88 -4.54 -5.92
C SER A 85 1.27 -3.48 -5.01
N PHE A 86 0.87 -2.31 -5.56
CA PHE A 86 0.39 -1.16 -4.77
C PHE A 86 -1.10 -0.85 -4.97
N GLY A 87 -1.78 -1.60 -5.84
CA GLY A 87 -3.24 -1.53 -6.01
C GLY A 87 -3.92 -2.78 -5.49
N VAL A 88 -3.67 -3.94 -6.12
CA VAL A 88 -4.38 -5.19 -5.83
C VAL A 88 -3.96 -5.78 -4.49
N ALA A 89 -2.67 -5.88 -4.19
CA ALA A 89 -2.20 -6.49 -2.95
C ALA A 89 -2.71 -5.76 -1.69
N PRO A 90 -2.64 -4.42 -1.56
CA PRO A 90 -3.22 -3.73 -0.41
C PRO A 90 -4.75 -3.80 -0.38
N SER A 91 -5.43 -3.86 -1.54
CA SER A 91 -6.88 -4.11 -1.60
C SER A 91 -7.24 -5.48 -1.03
N MET A 92 -6.42 -6.50 -1.28
CA MET A 92 -6.61 -7.85 -0.72
C MET A 92 -6.40 -7.86 0.80
N ILE A 93 -5.45 -7.08 1.32
CA ILE A 93 -5.27 -6.92 2.78
C ILE A 93 -6.54 -6.30 3.39
N LEU A 94 -7.05 -5.20 2.82
CA LEU A 94 -8.27 -4.55 3.31
C LEU A 94 -9.51 -5.44 3.16
N TYR A 95 -9.61 -6.21 2.07
CA TYR A 95 -10.65 -7.22 1.88
C TYR A 95 -10.63 -8.26 3.02
N LYS A 96 -9.44 -8.75 3.38
CA LYS A 96 -9.27 -9.74 4.45
C LYS A 96 -9.58 -9.14 5.82
N LEU A 97 -9.19 -7.90 6.07
CA LEU A 97 -9.52 -7.18 7.30
C LEU A 97 -11.03 -6.96 7.43
N LEU A 98 -11.72 -6.57 6.34
CA LEU A 98 -13.19 -6.49 6.34
C LEU A 98 -13.83 -7.85 6.65
N GLN A 99 -13.32 -8.94 6.07
CA GLN A 99 -13.80 -10.28 6.36
C GLN A 99 -13.66 -10.59 7.86
N PHE A 100 -12.52 -10.29 8.47
CA PHE A 100 -12.29 -10.50 9.90
C PHE A 100 -13.18 -9.60 10.78
N ALA A 101 -13.35 -8.32 10.39
CA ALA A 101 -14.23 -7.39 11.09
C ALA A 101 -15.67 -7.92 11.13
N TYR A 102 -16.20 -8.37 10.00
CA TYR A 102 -17.54 -8.94 9.96
C TYR A 102 -17.67 -10.25 10.74
N MET A 103 -16.65 -11.10 10.72
CA MET A 103 -16.65 -12.32 11.54
C MET A 103 -16.68 -11.99 13.03
N SER A 104 -15.93 -10.96 13.44
CA SER A 104 -15.88 -10.50 14.83
C SER A 104 -17.19 -9.84 15.29
N GLU A 105 -17.80 -8.97 14.46
CA GLU A 105 -18.98 -8.19 14.82
C GLU A 105 -20.26 -9.05 14.88
N LYS A 106 -20.42 -9.99 13.97
CA LYS A 106 -21.70 -10.70 13.76
C LYS A 106 -21.66 -12.21 14.01
N GLY A 107 -20.49 -12.75 14.31
CA GLY A 107 -20.32 -14.20 14.53
C GLY A 107 -20.72 -15.07 13.34
N ALA A 108 -20.92 -14.47 12.15
CA ALA A 108 -21.55 -15.12 11.02
C ALA A 108 -20.50 -15.59 10.00
N LEU A 109 -20.36 -16.90 9.89
CA LEU A 109 -19.61 -17.56 8.81
C LEU A 109 -20.23 -17.31 7.42
N ASN A 110 -21.48 -16.84 7.33
CA ASN A 110 -22.24 -16.58 6.10
C ASN A 110 -22.40 -15.09 5.80
N GLN A 111 -21.31 -14.37 5.66
CA GLN A 111 -21.34 -12.99 5.17
C GLN A 111 -21.44 -12.96 3.64
N SER A 112 -22.31 -12.10 3.10
CA SER A 112 -22.36 -11.86 1.68
C SER A 112 -21.03 -11.30 1.18
N SER A 113 -20.40 -11.95 0.22
CA SER A 113 -19.15 -11.47 -0.40
C SER A 113 -19.28 -10.06 -1.00
N LEU A 114 -20.52 -9.61 -1.28
CA LEU A 114 -20.81 -8.27 -1.80
C LEU A 114 -20.35 -7.17 -0.84
N LEU A 115 -20.40 -7.40 0.48
CA LEU A 115 -19.95 -6.44 1.49
C LEU A 115 -18.43 -6.24 1.49
N LEU A 116 -17.68 -7.17 0.95
CA LEU A 116 -16.23 -7.11 0.90
C LEU A 116 -15.69 -6.45 -0.40
N ILE A 117 -16.52 -6.39 -1.45
CA ILE A 117 -16.17 -5.83 -2.76
C ILE A 117 -15.62 -4.39 -2.68
N PRO A 118 -16.15 -3.48 -1.82
CA PRO A 118 -15.64 -2.11 -1.73
C PRO A 118 -14.12 -2.01 -1.47
N ALA A 119 -13.48 -3.03 -0.91
CA ALA A 119 -12.03 -3.06 -0.75
C ALA A 119 -11.27 -2.85 -2.07
N PHE A 120 -11.84 -3.30 -3.19
CA PHE A 120 -11.23 -3.17 -4.51
C PHE A 120 -11.32 -1.77 -5.13
N LEU A 121 -12.05 -0.83 -4.49
CA LEU A 121 -12.00 0.58 -4.90
C LEU A 121 -10.57 1.13 -4.89
N LEU A 122 -9.73 0.66 -3.97
CA LEU A 122 -8.34 1.06 -3.91
C LEU A 122 -7.55 0.59 -5.15
N ALA A 123 -7.78 -0.63 -5.62
CA ALA A 123 -7.15 -1.15 -6.83
C ALA A 123 -7.61 -0.38 -8.08
N LEU A 124 -8.91 -0.06 -8.17
CA LEU A 124 -9.47 0.72 -9.27
C LEU A 124 -8.88 2.14 -9.28
N ALA A 125 -8.77 2.78 -8.10
CA ALA A 125 -8.17 4.10 -7.96
C ALA A 125 -6.69 4.09 -8.34
N ALA A 126 -5.94 3.05 -7.96
CA ALA A 126 -4.54 2.88 -8.32
C ALA A 126 -4.36 2.75 -9.84
N ALA A 127 -5.14 1.88 -10.48
CA ALA A 127 -5.09 1.68 -11.92
C ALA A 127 -5.44 2.97 -12.68
N TRP A 128 -6.51 3.66 -12.26
CA TRP A 128 -6.90 4.95 -12.85
C TRP A 128 -5.80 5.99 -12.73
N ARG A 129 -5.23 6.14 -11.52
CA ARG A 129 -4.16 7.11 -11.26
C ARG A 129 -2.93 6.85 -12.13
N LEU A 130 -2.47 5.60 -12.22
CA LEU A 130 -1.31 5.21 -13.02
C LEU A 130 -1.56 5.42 -14.52
N ALA A 131 -2.77 5.12 -15.01
CA ALA A 131 -3.15 5.38 -16.38
C ALA A 131 -3.14 6.89 -16.71
N VAL A 132 -3.71 7.73 -15.84
CA VAL A 132 -3.67 9.19 -16.00
C VAL A 132 -2.24 9.72 -15.97
N PHE A 133 -1.42 9.21 -15.05
CA PHE A 133 0.00 9.61 -14.93
C PHE A 133 0.79 9.28 -16.19
N ASN A 134 0.55 8.12 -16.80
CA ASN A 134 1.24 7.71 -18.03
C ASN A 134 0.84 8.54 -19.26
N LEU A 135 -0.37 9.07 -19.29
CA LEU A 135 -0.88 9.91 -20.39
C LEU A 135 -0.45 11.37 -20.27
N ASP A 136 -0.27 11.85 -19.04
CA ASP A 136 0.00 13.26 -18.77
C ASP A 136 1.50 13.59 -18.84
N LYS A 137 1.95 14.02 -20.02
CA LYS A 137 3.33 14.49 -20.27
C LYS A 137 3.66 15.82 -19.59
N THR A 138 2.69 16.51 -19.01
CA THR A 138 2.86 17.85 -18.40
C THR A 138 3.22 17.79 -16.91
N GLN A 139 3.05 16.64 -16.25
CA GLN A 139 3.32 16.44 -14.82
C GLN A 139 4.82 16.32 -14.49
N THR A 140 5.67 17.10 -15.14
CA THR A 140 7.10 17.11 -14.82
C THR A 140 7.42 17.73 -13.45
N TYR A 141 6.52 18.49 -12.85
CA TYR A 141 6.81 19.35 -11.68
C TYR A 141 5.85 19.26 -10.50
N SER A 142 4.62 18.76 -10.65
CA SER A 142 3.69 18.56 -9.53
C SER A 142 2.95 17.25 -9.68
N PHE A 143 3.07 16.40 -8.67
CA PHE A 143 2.28 15.18 -8.59
C PHE A 143 0.87 15.55 -8.11
N ARG A 144 -0.16 15.03 -8.79
CA ARG A 144 -1.55 15.14 -8.35
C ARG A 144 -1.94 13.84 -7.65
N GLY A 145 -2.55 13.95 -6.48
CA GLY A 145 -2.99 12.83 -5.65
C GLY A 145 -1.86 12.09 -4.93
N VAL A 146 -2.23 11.28 -3.94
CA VAL A 146 -1.28 10.51 -3.12
C VAL A 146 -0.65 9.38 -3.95
N PRO A 147 0.69 9.19 -3.89
CA PRO A 147 1.37 8.08 -4.57
C PRO A 147 0.84 6.71 -4.17
N THR A 148 0.75 5.78 -5.15
CA THR A 148 0.26 4.42 -4.93
C THR A 148 1.06 3.65 -3.88
N PRO A 149 2.41 3.73 -3.79
CA PRO A 149 3.15 3.06 -2.74
C PRO A 149 2.83 3.57 -1.33
N ILE A 150 2.53 4.87 -1.17
CA ILE A 150 2.18 5.43 0.14
C ILE A 150 0.84 4.87 0.64
N THR A 151 -0.18 4.83 -0.20
CA THR A 151 -1.48 4.26 0.17
C THR A 151 -1.38 2.76 0.46
N ALA A 152 -0.53 2.04 -0.28
CA ALA A 152 -0.23 0.64 -0.02
C ALA A 152 0.44 0.43 1.35
N MET A 153 1.40 1.30 1.72
CA MET A 153 2.05 1.25 3.03
C MET A 153 1.07 1.53 4.18
N VAL A 154 0.14 2.48 3.99
CA VAL A 154 -0.93 2.71 4.98
C VAL A 154 -1.79 1.46 5.14
N ALA A 155 -2.25 0.82 4.06
CA ALA A 155 -3.01 -0.42 4.14
C ALA A 155 -2.20 -1.56 4.78
N ALA A 156 -0.90 -1.65 4.50
CA ALA A 156 0.01 -2.63 5.08
C ALA A 156 0.26 -2.42 6.58
N SER A 157 0.12 -1.20 7.09
CA SER A 157 0.30 -0.91 8.52
C SER A 157 -0.81 -1.53 9.39
N PHE A 158 -2.02 -1.76 8.86
CA PHE A 158 -3.14 -2.30 9.63
C PHE A 158 -2.88 -3.70 10.21
N PRO A 159 -2.44 -4.70 9.43
CA PRO A 159 -2.06 -5.99 10.00
C PRO A 159 -0.97 -5.89 11.07
N LEU A 160 0.03 -5.00 10.85
CA LEU A 160 1.11 -4.80 11.81
C LEU A 160 0.61 -4.24 13.14
N ILE A 161 -0.27 -3.23 13.10
CA ILE A 161 -0.86 -2.66 14.30
C ILE A 161 -1.71 -3.71 15.04
N LEU A 162 -2.53 -4.48 14.31
CA LEU A 162 -3.34 -5.55 14.88
C LEU A 162 -2.51 -6.66 15.54
N TRP A 163 -1.28 -6.86 15.07
CA TRP A 163 -0.37 -7.82 15.68
C TRP A 163 0.21 -7.33 17.02
N TYR A 164 0.59 -6.05 17.07
CA TYR A 164 1.24 -5.48 18.27
C TYR A 164 0.24 -4.99 19.32
N ASP A 165 -0.89 -4.40 18.90
CA ASP A 165 -1.91 -3.89 19.79
C ASP A 165 -3.15 -4.78 19.79
N GLN A 166 -3.41 -5.45 20.89
CA GLN A 166 -4.63 -6.23 21.13
C GLN A 166 -5.68 -5.40 21.92
N GLY A 167 -5.47 -4.11 22.06
CA GLY A 167 -6.27 -3.23 22.89
C GLY A 167 -7.22 -2.32 22.12
N PHE A 168 -7.08 -1.01 22.32
CA PHE A 168 -7.97 0.02 21.80
C PHE A 168 -7.94 0.17 20.29
N PHE A 169 -6.75 0.21 19.68
CA PHE A 169 -6.59 0.39 18.23
C PHE A 169 -7.10 -0.83 17.45
N SER A 170 -6.87 -2.02 17.98
CA SER A 170 -7.39 -3.27 17.41
C SER A 170 -8.92 -3.25 17.28
N LYS A 171 -9.64 -2.79 18.30
CA LYS A 171 -11.10 -2.67 18.26
C LYS A 171 -11.60 -1.68 17.20
N ILE A 172 -10.89 -0.55 17.02
CA ILE A 172 -11.24 0.42 15.98
C ILE A 172 -10.99 -0.17 14.59
N MET A 173 -9.83 -0.81 14.39
CA MET A 173 -9.44 -1.39 13.10
C MET A 173 -10.26 -2.60 12.69
N MET A 174 -10.84 -3.31 13.67
CA MET A 174 -11.76 -4.43 13.42
C MET A 174 -13.22 -3.96 13.26
N ASN A 175 -13.47 -2.66 13.20
CA ASN A 175 -14.79 -2.12 12.89
C ASN A 175 -14.98 -2.00 11.38
N SER A 176 -16.03 -2.63 10.83
CA SER A 176 -16.31 -2.66 9.41
C SER A 176 -16.56 -1.25 8.82
N TRP A 177 -17.23 -0.36 9.54
CA TRP A 177 -17.48 1.01 9.11
C TRP A 177 -16.21 1.84 9.03
N PHE A 178 -15.31 1.68 10.01
CA PHE A 178 -14.01 2.33 9.99
C PHE A 178 -13.20 1.92 8.74
N LEU A 179 -13.16 0.62 8.43
CA LEU A 179 -12.47 0.11 7.24
C LEU A 179 -13.06 0.67 5.93
N TYR A 180 -14.39 0.79 5.83
CA TYR A 180 -15.02 1.43 4.66
C TYR A 180 -14.61 2.89 4.51
N ILE A 181 -14.58 3.65 5.61
CA ILE A 181 -14.14 5.05 5.59
C ILE A 181 -12.70 5.14 5.10
N VAL A 182 -11.81 4.28 5.60
CA VAL A 182 -10.41 4.22 5.19
C VAL A 182 -10.27 3.88 3.71
N ILE A 183 -10.96 2.86 3.21
CA ILE A 183 -10.95 2.46 1.81
C ILE A 183 -11.38 3.62 0.91
N PHE A 184 -12.49 4.25 1.24
CA PHE A 184 -13.01 5.38 0.47
C PHE A 184 -12.05 6.57 0.52
N LEU A 185 -11.54 6.92 1.69
CA LEU A 185 -10.62 8.03 1.89
C LEU A 185 -9.32 7.84 1.10
N LEU A 186 -8.68 6.67 1.22
CA LEU A 186 -7.45 6.35 0.50
C LEU A 186 -7.66 6.37 -1.01
N SER A 187 -8.76 5.79 -1.50
CA SER A 187 -9.11 5.77 -2.92
C SER A 187 -9.38 7.18 -3.44
N ALA A 188 -10.13 7.99 -2.70
CA ALA A 188 -10.43 9.38 -3.07
C ALA A 188 -9.16 10.25 -3.07
N MET A 189 -8.30 10.11 -2.06
CA MET A 189 -7.03 10.85 -1.99
C MET A 189 -6.08 10.49 -3.14
N MET A 190 -6.11 9.24 -3.62
CA MET A 190 -5.28 8.79 -4.72
C MET A 190 -5.69 9.42 -6.06
N VAL A 191 -7.00 9.56 -6.31
CA VAL A 191 -7.56 10.14 -7.54
C VAL A 191 -7.72 11.67 -7.45
N SER A 192 -7.60 12.23 -6.25
CA SER A 192 -7.78 13.67 -5.99
C SER A 192 -6.81 14.53 -6.82
N PRO A 193 -7.27 15.68 -7.34
CA PRO A 193 -6.43 16.63 -8.05
C PRO A 193 -5.52 17.47 -7.14
N PHE A 194 -5.50 17.22 -5.83
CA PHE A 194 -4.68 18.01 -4.89
C PHE A 194 -3.19 17.92 -5.26
N PRO A 195 -2.52 19.09 -5.41
CA PRO A 195 -1.09 19.11 -5.67
C PRO A 195 -0.35 18.60 -4.44
N MET A 196 0.33 17.46 -4.57
CA MET A 196 1.22 16.95 -3.54
C MET A 196 2.60 17.59 -3.68
N MET A 197 3.22 17.90 -2.53
CA MET A 197 4.57 18.43 -2.50
C MET A 197 5.54 17.41 -3.11
N SER A 198 6.21 17.82 -4.18
CA SER A 198 7.30 17.05 -4.75
C SER A 198 8.47 17.02 -3.77
N LEU A 199 8.94 15.84 -3.38
CA LEU A 199 10.18 15.66 -2.61
C LEU A 199 11.43 15.98 -3.44
N LYS A 200 11.29 16.34 -4.72
CA LYS A 200 12.39 16.78 -5.58
C LYS A 200 12.86 18.16 -5.12
N VAL A 201 14.03 18.21 -4.51
CA VAL A 201 14.73 19.45 -4.17
C VAL A 201 15.16 20.13 -5.48
N LYS A 202 14.40 21.13 -5.92
CA LYS A 202 14.68 21.88 -7.16
C LYS A 202 15.55 23.12 -6.92
N GLU A 203 15.56 23.63 -5.70
CA GLU A 203 16.38 24.78 -5.31
C GLU A 203 17.12 24.47 -4.01
N ARG A 204 18.43 24.82 -3.95
CA ARG A 204 19.27 24.76 -2.74
C ARG A 204 18.88 25.81 -1.67
N LYS A 205 17.63 26.26 -1.63
CA LYS A 205 17.16 27.17 -0.59
C LYS A 205 16.76 26.36 0.64
N LEU A 206 17.34 26.70 1.77
CA LEU A 206 17.09 26.04 3.07
C LEU A 206 15.59 25.97 3.43
N SER A 207 14.81 26.97 3.01
CA SER A 207 13.35 27.00 3.22
C SER A 207 12.57 25.91 2.48
N ALA A 208 13.10 25.38 1.37
CA ALA A 208 12.49 24.25 0.64
C ALA A 208 12.80 22.89 1.28
N LEU A 209 13.83 22.79 2.12
CA LEU A 209 14.23 21.59 2.84
C LEU A 209 13.50 21.41 4.17
N ILE A 210 12.99 22.48 4.76
CA ILE A 210 12.33 22.44 6.08
C ILE A 210 11.19 21.43 6.16
N PRO A 211 10.22 21.37 5.21
CA PRO A 211 9.12 20.41 5.30
C PRO A 211 9.58 18.95 5.18
N GLN A 212 10.64 18.72 4.39
CA GLN A 212 11.22 17.38 4.21
C GLN A 212 11.97 16.94 5.46
N LEU A 213 12.72 17.83 6.08
CA LEU A 213 13.40 17.60 7.36
C LEU A 213 12.40 17.35 8.48
N VAL A 214 11.30 18.12 8.55
CA VAL A 214 10.23 17.91 9.53
C VAL A 214 9.59 16.53 9.36
N LEU A 215 9.35 16.10 8.13
CA LEU A 215 8.74 14.81 7.83
C LEU A 215 9.67 13.64 8.17
N ILE A 216 10.97 13.77 7.88
CA ILE A 216 11.99 12.76 8.25
C ILE A 216 12.19 12.71 9.77
N LEU A 217 12.28 13.87 10.42
CA LEU A 217 12.44 13.95 11.87
C LEU A 217 11.22 13.45 12.63
N SER A 218 10.00 13.76 12.18
CA SER A 218 8.77 13.25 12.79
C SER A 218 8.62 11.74 12.60
N GLY A 219 8.97 11.22 11.42
CA GLY A 219 8.99 9.78 11.15
C GLY A 219 10.06 9.06 11.98
N GLY A 220 11.26 9.62 12.09
CA GLY A 220 12.34 9.10 12.93
C GLY A 220 12.01 9.13 14.44
N LEU A 221 11.34 10.18 14.90
CA LEU A 221 10.85 10.28 16.28
C LEU A 221 9.78 9.22 16.57
N LEU A 222 8.84 9.00 15.65
CA LEU A 222 7.84 7.94 15.79
C LEU A 222 8.47 6.55 15.89
N ILE A 223 9.51 6.26 15.12
CA ILE A 223 10.24 4.97 15.18
C ILE A 223 11.02 4.82 16.49
N LEU A 224 11.48 5.92 17.10
CA LEU A 224 12.23 5.89 18.38
C LEU A 224 11.31 5.75 19.60
N PHE A 225 10.04 6.15 19.49
CA PHE A 225 9.07 6.09 20.60
C PHE A 225 8.14 4.88 20.53
N PHE A 226 8.17 4.09 19.46
CA PHE A 226 7.47 2.83 19.26
C PHE A 226 8.44 1.68 19.03
#